data_6cc3e4d29aa95b2e950b9d751ca8229c
#
_entry.id   6cc3e4d29aa95b2e950b9d751ca8229c
#
_cell.length_a   1.000
_cell.length_b   1.000
_cell.length_c   1.000
_cell.angle_alpha   90.00
_cell.angle_beta   90.00
_cell.angle_gamma   90.00
#
_symmetry.space_group_name_H-M   'P 1'
#
loop_
_entity.id
_entity.type
_entity.pdbx_description
1 polymer ?
#
loop_
_entity_poly.entity_id
_entity_poly.type
_entity_poly.pdbx_seq_one_letter_code
_entity_poly.pdbx_strand_id
1 'polypeptide(L)'
;MQRIAVFPGSFDPITCGHESVIRRAAPLFDKIIVALGINAQKQNYFSVEMRLAMIRATFSDMENIECDEYSGLTIDYCQRIGARYLLRGLRTSADFEFERSIGQINKQLDTNIETIFMLTQPEH
;
A
#
# COMPACT_ATOMS: atom_id res chain seq x y z
N MET A 1 15.40 12.41 -8.79
CA MET A 1 14.25 11.52 -9.03
C MET A 1 13.55 11.24 -7.71
N GLN A 2 12.23 11.39 -7.68
CA GLN A 2 11.47 11.11 -6.47
C GLN A 2 11.33 9.60 -6.23
N ARG A 3 11.48 9.21 -4.98
CA ARG A 3 11.21 7.83 -4.55
C ARG A 3 9.77 7.76 -4.07
N ILE A 4 8.91 7.27 -4.96
CA ILE A 4 7.48 7.16 -4.69
C ILE A 4 7.14 5.70 -4.44
N ALA A 5 6.54 5.41 -3.29
CA ALA A 5 6.06 4.08 -2.96
C ALA A 5 4.55 4.06 -2.93
N VAL A 6 3.97 2.95 -3.36
CA VAL A 6 2.53 2.68 -3.26
C VAL A 6 2.34 1.63 -2.18
N PHE A 7 1.45 1.91 -1.24
CA PHE A 7 1.01 0.94 -0.25
C PHE A 7 -0.43 0.55 -0.60
N PRO A 8 -0.63 -0.57 -1.31
CA PRO A 8 -1.95 -0.95 -1.77
C PRO A 8 -2.71 -1.78 -0.74
N GLY A 9 -4.01 -1.70 -0.77
CA GLY A 9 -4.87 -2.51 0.08
C GLY A 9 -6.32 -2.15 -0.07
N SER A 10 -7.19 -2.92 0.57
CA SER A 10 -8.62 -2.62 0.58
C SER A 10 -8.99 -1.68 1.72
N PHE A 11 -8.21 -1.66 2.81
CA PHE A 11 -8.37 -0.74 3.96
C PHE A 11 -9.83 -0.62 4.42
N ASP A 12 -10.37 -1.73 4.87
CA ASP A 12 -11.79 -1.84 5.19
C ASP A 12 -12.03 -2.23 6.66
N PRO A 13 -11.64 -1.38 7.61
CA PRO A 13 -10.98 -0.09 7.50
C PRO A 13 -9.45 -0.18 7.59
N ILE A 14 -8.78 0.97 7.49
CA ILE A 14 -7.36 1.05 7.83
C ILE A 14 -7.18 0.73 9.31
N THR A 15 -6.10 0.00 9.64
CA THR A 15 -5.82 -0.44 11.01
C THR A 15 -4.56 0.20 11.55
N CYS A 16 -4.33 0.07 12.87
CA CYS A 16 -3.09 0.57 13.46
C CYS A 16 -1.85 -0.18 12.95
N GLY A 17 -2.01 -1.43 12.51
CA GLY A 17 -0.92 -2.15 11.84
C GLY A 17 -0.52 -1.50 10.53
N HIS A 18 -1.51 -1.13 9.71
CA HIS A 18 -1.26 -0.39 8.47
C HIS A 18 -0.58 0.95 8.77
N GLU A 19 -1.12 1.68 9.72
CA GLU A 19 -0.59 2.99 10.11
C GLU A 19 0.85 2.90 10.56
N SER A 20 1.18 1.91 11.38
CA SER A 20 2.54 1.71 11.89
C SER A 20 3.54 1.49 10.76
N VAL A 21 3.20 0.61 9.82
CA VAL A 21 4.09 0.33 8.67
C VAL A 21 4.32 1.61 7.86
N ILE A 22 3.26 2.32 7.54
CA ILE A 22 3.34 3.52 6.70
C ILE A 22 4.15 4.61 7.39
N ARG A 23 3.91 4.87 8.69
CA ARG A 23 4.64 5.91 9.41
C ARG A 23 6.12 5.59 9.55
N ARG A 24 6.47 4.31 9.78
CA ARG A 24 7.88 3.90 9.89
C ARG A 24 8.59 3.95 8.55
N ALA A 25 7.87 3.70 7.46
CA ALA A 25 8.44 3.73 6.12
C ALA A 25 8.54 5.15 5.55
N ALA A 26 7.75 6.10 6.05
CA ALA A 26 7.67 7.44 5.50
C ALA A 26 9.03 8.13 5.34
N PRO A 27 9.98 8.03 6.30
CA PRO A 27 11.29 8.66 6.12
C PRO A 27 12.14 8.08 4.98
N LEU A 28 11.79 6.89 4.48
CA LEU A 28 12.57 6.23 3.44
C LEU A 28 12.20 6.69 2.03
N PHE A 29 11.05 7.35 1.88
CA PHE A 29 10.52 7.73 0.58
C PHE A 29 10.19 9.21 0.55
N ASP A 30 10.25 9.78 -0.65
CA ASP A 30 9.80 11.16 -0.84
C ASP A 30 8.28 11.26 -0.72
N LYS A 31 7.58 10.19 -1.12
CA LYS A 31 6.13 10.15 -1.06
C LYS A 31 5.67 8.70 -0.92
N ILE A 32 4.67 8.47 -0.08
CA ILE A 32 3.95 7.21 -0.03
C ILE A 32 2.50 7.49 -0.41
N ILE A 33 1.98 6.73 -1.36
CA ILE A 33 0.58 6.80 -1.75
C ILE A 33 -0.12 5.58 -1.17
N VAL A 34 -1.03 5.83 -0.23
CA VAL A 34 -1.89 4.79 0.33
C VAL A 34 -3.02 4.59 -0.66
N ALA A 35 -2.95 3.51 -1.42
CA ALA A 35 -3.79 3.30 -2.58
C ALA A 35 -4.86 2.25 -2.29
N LEU A 36 -6.11 2.71 -2.29
CA LEU A 36 -7.25 1.84 -2.04
C LEU A 36 -7.64 1.15 -3.34
N GLY A 37 -7.47 -0.18 -3.37
CA GLY A 37 -7.85 -0.97 -4.52
C GLY A 37 -9.35 -1.24 -4.51
N ILE A 38 -10.00 -0.90 -5.63
CA ILE A 38 -11.44 -1.09 -5.77
C ILE A 38 -11.68 -2.40 -6.51
N ASN A 39 -12.47 -3.28 -5.87
CA ASN A 39 -12.91 -4.53 -6.48
C ASN A 39 -14.44 -4.56 -6.41
N ALA A 40 -15.08 -4.38 -7.56
CA ALA A 40 -16.53 -4.31 -7.66
C ALA A 40 -17.22 -5.61 -7.24
N GLN A 41 -16.52 -6.74 -7.30
CA GLN A 41 -17.08 -8.04 -6.94
C GLN A 41 -16.92 -8.36 -5.45
N LYS A 42 -16.10 -7.59 -4.74
CA LYS A 42 -15.88 -7.81 -3.32
C LYS A 42 -16.88 -7.00 -2.51
N GLN A 43 -17.47 -7.66 -1.51
CA GLN A 43 -18.37 -6.99 -0.58
C GLN A 43 -17.53 -6.36 0.55
N ASN A 44 -17.71 -5.07 0.77
CA ASN A 44 -16.94 -4.33 1.76
C ASN A 44 -17.83 -3.86 2.90
N TYR A 45 -17.23 -3.65 4.09
CA TYR A 45 -17.95 -3.12 5.24
C TYR A 45 -18.25 -1.64 5.10
N PHE A 46 -17.31 -0.87 4.54
CA PHE A 46 -17.44 0.57 4.40
C PHE A 46 -17.38 0.97 2.94
N SER A 47 -18.06 2.08 2.61
CA SER A 47 -18.02 2.65 1.27
C SER A 47 -16.61 3.11 0.92
N VAL A 48 -16.36 3.30 -0.38
CA VAL A 48 -15.07 3.82 -0.85
C VAL A 48 -14.81 5.20 -0.23
N GLU A 49 -15.82 6.08 -0.22
CA GLU A 49 -15.69 7.42 0.33
C GLU A 49 -15.31 7.40 1.80
N MET A 50 -15.95 6.52 2.58
CA MET A 50 -15.64 6.40 4.00
C MET A 50 -14.24 5.86 4.25
N ARG A 51 -13.83 4.85 3.49
CA ARG A 51 -12.50 4.28 3.62
C ARG A 51 -11.41 5.30 3.27
N LEU A 52 -11.61 6.07 2.20
CA LEU A 52 -10.68 7.14 1.83
C LEU A 52 -10.64 8.23 2.90
N ALA A 53 -11.78 8.60 3.45
CA ALA A 53 -11.85 9.61 4.51
C ALA A 53 -11.09 9.15 5.76
N MET A 54 -11.20 7.89 6.13
CA MET A 54 -10.47 7.32 7.27
C MET A 54 -8.95 7.36 7.04
N ILE A 55 -8.51 7.03 5.82
CA ILE A 55 -7.08 7.06 5.49
C ILE A 55 -6.57 8.51 5.57
N ARG A 56 -7.29 9.46 4.98
CA ARG A 56 -6.89 10.87 5.01
C ARG A 56 -6.82 11.40 6.44
N ALA A 57 -7.80 11.05 7.27
CA ALA A 57 -7.81 11.47 8.67
C ALA A 57 -6.62 10.89 9.44
N THR A 58 -6.28 9.63 9.18
CA THR A 58 -5.18 8.95 9.86
C THR A 58 -3.84 9.64 9.60
N PHE A 59 -3.63 10.14 8.38
CA PHE A 59 -2.33 10.70 7.98
C PHE A 59 -2.37 12.21 7.74
N SER A 60 -3.37 12.91 8.29
CA SER A 60 -3.52 14.35 8.09
C SER A 60 -2.33 15.16 8.61
N ASP A 61 -1.54 14.60 9.52
CA ASP A 61 -0.34 15.22 10.09
C ASP A 61 0.93 14.95 9.27
N MET A 62 0.85 14.22 8.16
CA MET A 62 2.00 13.79 7.37
C MET A 62 1.96 14.39 5.98
N GLU A 63 2.95 15.20 5.64
CA GLU A 63 2.97 15.90 4.36
C GLU A 63 3.28 15.00 3.17
N ASN A 64 4.07 13.93 3.40
CA ASN A 64 4.51 13.07 2.32
C ASN A 64 3.64 11.80 2.14
N ILE A 65 2.49 11.75 2.80
CA ILE A 65 1.54 10.65 2.64
C ILE A 65 0.33 11.17 1.87
N GLU A 66 0.01 10.51 0.77
CA GLU A 66 -1.18 10.82 -0.03
C GLU A 66 -2.09 9.61 -0.07
N CYS A 67 -3.33 9.84 -0.43
CA CYS A 67 -4.35 8.81 -0.52
C CYS A 67 -4.95 8.84 -1.92
N ASP A 68 -5.15 7.66 -2.50
CA ASP A 68 -5.75 7.54 -3.83
C ASP A 68 -6.53 6.25 -3.93
N GLU A 69 -7.30 6.11 -4.98
CA GLU A 69 -8.01 4.89 -5.30
C GLU A 69 -7.66 4.44 -6.71
N TYR A 70 -7.75 3.13 -6.95
CA TYR A 70 -7.46 2.59 -8.28
C TYR A 70 -8.22 1.28 -8.48
N SER A 71 -8.38 0.89 -9.73
CA SER A 71 -8.91 -0.41 -10.11
C SER A 71 -7.94 -1.08 -11.09
N GLY A 72 -8.10 -2.39 -11.28
CA GLY A 72 -7.22 -3.14 -12.16
C GLY A 72 -5.92 -3.54 -11.47
N LEU A 73 -4.89 -3.83 -12.27
CA LEU A 73 -3.62 -4.32 -11.76
C LEU A 73 -2.87 -3.22 -11.01
N THR A 74 -2.33 -3.58 -9.86
CA THR A 74 -1.55 -2.64 -9.04
C THR A 74 -0.31 -2.14 -9.79
N ILE A 75 0.34 -3.00 -10.58
CA ILE A 75 1.51 -2.62 -11.37
C ILE A 75 1.14 -1.56 -12.41
N ASP A 76 0.00 -1.69 -13.07
CA ASP A 76 -0.45 -0.68 -14.03
C ASP A 76 -0.66 0.67 -13.35
N TYR A 77 -1.24 0.65 -12.17
CA TYR A 77 -1.41 1.87 -11.38
C TYR A 77 -0.06 2.51 -11.04
N CYS A 78 0.90 1.70 -10.58
CA CYS A 78 2.23 2.18 -10.25
C CYS A 78 2.91 2.84 -11.46
N GLN A 79 2.81 2.20 -12.62
CA GLN A 79 3.38 2.75 -13.85
C GLN A 79 2.75 4.09 -14.21
N ARG A 80 1.43 4.17 -14.08
CA ARG A 80 0.68 5.38 -14.45
C ARG A 80 1.08 6.57 -13.61
N ILE A 81 1.34 6.37 -12.31
CA ILE A 81 1.69 7.46 -11.39
C ILE A 81 3.20 7.64 -11.20
N GLY A 82 4.01 6.81 -11.84
CA GLY A 82 5.47 6.91 -11.74
C GLY A 82 6.06 6.37 -10.46
N ALA A 83 5.37 5.45 -9.77
CA ALA A 83 5.90 4.82 -8.57
C ALA A 83 6.80 3.65 -8.94
N ARG A 84 7.94 3.52 -8.24
CA ARG A 84 8.90 2.45 -8.46
C ARG A 84 8.93 1.42 -7.33
N TYR A 85 8.20 1.67 -6.25
CA TYR A 85 8.23 0.82 -5.08
C TYR A 85 6.82 0.43 -4.68
N LEU A 86 6.65 -0.85 -4.35
CA LEU A 86 5.45 -1.37 -3.69
C LEU A 86 5.83 -1.68 -2.25
N LEU A 87 5.15 -1.06 -1.30
CA LEU A 87 5.41 -1.27 0.12
C LEU A 87 4.35 -2.21 0.68
N ARG A 88 4.79 -3.26 1.38
CA ARG A 88 3.90 -4.24 1.99
C ARG A 88 4.31 -4.50 3.42
N GLY A 89 3.33 -4.71 4.32
CA GLY A 89 3.60 -5.14 5.67
C GLY A 89 3.60 -6.67 5.78
N LEU A 90 4.45 -7.20 6.64
CA LEU A 90 4.50 -8.64 6.90
C LEU A 90 4.33 -8.92 8.38
N ARG A 91 3.48 -9.89 8.72
CA ARG A 91 3.21 -10.27 10.10
C ARG A 91 3.78 -11.66 10.43
N THR A 92 3.69 -12.61 9.51
CA THR A 92 4.05 -14.00 9.74
C THR A 92 4.83 -14.56 8.57
N SER A 93 5.45 -15.71 8.77
CA SER A 93 6.14 -16.42 7.69
C SER A 93 5.17 -16.88 6.60
N ALA A 94 3.93 -17.22 6.95
CA ALA A 94 2.92 -17.58 5.96
C ALA A 94 2.57 -16.37 5.09
N ASP A 95 2.43 -15.18 5.70
CA ASP A 95 2.24 -13.93 4.96
C ASP A 95 3.39 -13.72 3.98
N PHE A 96 4.63 -13.95 4.44
CA PHE A 96 5.81 -13.73 3.59
C PHE A 96 5.79 -14.63 2.36
N GLU A 97 5.45 -15.91 2.50
CA GLU A 97 5.42 -16.82 1.35
C GLU A 97 4.39 -16.38 0.32
N PHE A 98 3.21 -15.96 0.77
CA PHE A 98 2.17 -15.46 -0.12
C PHE A 98 2.60 -14.18 -0.81
N GLU A 99 3.09 -13.21 -0.05
CA GLU A 99 3.51 -11.91 -0.57
C GLU A 99 4.73 -12.03 -1.49
N ARG A 100 5.64 -12.95 -1.19
CA ARG A 100 6.81 -13.20 -2.03
C ARG A 100 6.39 -13.66 -3.42
N SER A 101 5.41 -14.56 -3.50
CA SER A 101 4.90 -15.04 -4.79
C SER A 101 4.33 -13.91 -5.61
N ILE A 102 3.53 -13.04 -4.97
CA ILE A 102 2.95 -11.86 -5.64
C ILE A 102 4.05 -10.91 -6.08
N GLY A 103 5.04 -10.67 -5.22
CA GLY A 103 6.18 -9.79 -5.53
C GLY A 103 6.97 -10.28 -6.72
N GLN A 104 7.18 -11.58 -6.83
CA GLN A 104 7.88 -12.17 -7.97
C GLN A 104 7.09 -11.99 -9.26
N ILE A 105 5.77 -12.17 -9.21
CA ILE A 105 4.92 -11.94 -10.37
C ILE A 105 4.97 -10.47 -10.78
N ASN A 106 4.87 -9.56 -9.83
CA ASN A 106 4.95 -8.13 -10.08
C ASN A 106 6.28 -7.74 -10.72
N LYS A 107 7.39 -8.34 -10.25
CA LYS A 107 8.71 -8.09 -10.81
C LYS A 107 8.82 -8.56 -12.26
N GLN A 108 8.15 -9.66 -12.60
CA GLN A 108 8.09 -10.13 -13.98
C GLN A 108 7.27 -9.19 -14.87
N LEU A 109 6.21 -8.58 -14.30
CA LEU A 109 5.37 -7.64 -15.04
C LEU A 109 6.09 -6.33 -15.31
N ASP A 110 6.93 -5.88 -14.34
CA ASP A 110 7.75 -4.68 -14.52
C ASP A 110 9.02 -4.81 -13.68
N THR A 111 10.16 -4.96 -14.35
CA THR A 111 11.44 -5.13 -13.67
C THR A 111 11.92 -3.87 -12.97
N ASN A 112 11.32 -2.72 -13.24
CA ASN A 112 11.67 -1.45 -12.62
C ASN A 112 10.92 -1.17 -11.31
N ILE A 113 9.95 -2.02 -10.95
CA ILE A 113 9.19 -1.87 -9.71
C ILE A 113 9.66 -2.90 -8.70
N GLU A 114 10.10 -2.42 -7.55
CA GLU A 114 10.56 -3.27 -6.45
C GLU A 114 9.52 -3.36 -5.37
N THR A 115 9.30 -4.58 -4.86
CA THR A 115 8.45 -4.79 -3.70
C THR A 115 9.33 -4.77 -2.45
N ILE A 116 8.95 -3.93 -1.48
CA ILE A 116 9.67 -3.78 -0.22
C ILE A 116 8.74 -4.24 0.89
N PHE A 117 9.24 -5.15 1.71
CA PHE A 117 8.50 -5.68 2.84
C PHE A 117 9.01 -5.05 4.13
N MET A 118 8.07 -4.64 4.97
CA MET A 118 8.40 -4.11 6.28
C MET A 118 7.66 -4.93 7.34
N LEU A 119 8.39 -5.36 8.35
CA LEU A 119 7.79 -6.16 9.42
C LEU A 119 6.84 -5.31 10.26
N THR A 120 5.66 -5.85 10.53
CA THR A 120 4.74 -5.22 11.48
C THR A 120 5.25 -5.47 12.89
N GLN A 121 4.85 -4.58 13.81
CA GLN A 121 5.20 -4.75 15.21
C GLN A 121 4.31 -5.81 15.86
N PRO A 122 4.85 -6.55 16.85
CA PRO A 122 4.10 -7.68 17.44
C PRO A 122 2.75 -7.30 18.06
N GLU A 123 2.59 -6.07 18.53
CA GLU A 123 1.36 -5.59 19.16
C GLU A 123 0.25 -5.27 18.15
N HIS A 124 0.51 -5.42 16.87
CA HIS A 124 -0.49 -5.16 15.82
C HIS A 124 -0.90 -6.49 15.14
#